data_0dc5b430ee8f0f77e9d84a6a1afd2989
#
_entry.id   0dc5b430ee8f0f77e9d84a6a1afd2989
#
_cell.length_a   1.000
_cell.length_b   1.000
_cell.length_c   1.000
_cell.angle_alpha   90.00
_cell.angle_beta   90.00
_cell.angle_gamma   90.00
#
_symmetry.space_group_name_H-M   'P 1'
#
loop_
_entity.id
_entity.type
_entity.pdbx_description
1 polymer ?
#
loop_
_entity_poly.entity_id
_entity_poly.type
_entity_poly.pdbx_seq_one_letter_code
_entity_poly.pdbx_strand_id
1 'polypeptide(L)'
;MNEYMKETNEALIHTYNQFPVVLERGEGAYLYDTEGKKYLDFAAGYAVSSLGYADKELNDALKEQIDKIFHTSNLYYNTACGKAAEDLKRITGMDRIFFTNSGGEAVEGTLKAARKYAYKKGTGRYEFIAMKESFHGRSFGAVSVTGHDAYREPFEPLVPGVSFAQYNDLDSVKALVTDKTCAIILEPLQGEGGINTATEEFMKGIRKLCDEEGILMICDEVQCGMGRTGAMFAWQAYDIKPDIMSMAKAIGSGIPVGAFAMTEEVAKYSLEPGDHGTTYGGNPLACTAVSKTIEIFEKKHLVEHVQKVGAYLTKKLEELVEEYDTVKVVKGKGLMQGLQVTKPISEITGAALKEGLLIIGAGSDVIRFVPPLIIDLEQVDEMIRILKKAL
;
A
#
# COMPACT_ATOMS: atom_id res chain seq x y z
N MET A 1 -14.87 -28.20 11.56
CA MET A 1 -14.73 -26.74 11.28
C MET A 1 -14.82 -26.06 12.64
N ASN A 2 -13.89 -25.17 12.95
CA ASN A 2 -13.88 -24.39 14.19
C ASN A 2 -15.17 -23.51 14.25
N GLU A 3 -15.72 -23.29 15.43
CA GLU A 3 -16.98 -22.54 15.63
C GLU A 3 -16.89 -21.11 15.08
N TYR A 4 -15.78 -20.41 15.30
CA TYR A 4 -15.54 -19.06 14.75
C TYR A 4 -15.55 -19.04 13.20
N MET A 5 -15.00 -20.07 12.56
CA MET A 5 -15.05 -20.19 11.08
C MET A 5 -16.48 -20.40 10.60
N LYS A 6 -17.27 -21.20 11.33
CA LYS A 6 -18.69 -21.44 11.00
C LYS A 6 -19.48 -20.16 11.11
N GLU A 7 -19.41 -19.45 12.24
CA GLU A 7 -20.10 -18.18 12.46
C GLU A 7 -19.72 -17.14 11.41
N THR A 8 -18.42 -17.02 11.09
CA THR A 8 -17.92 -16.10 10.05
C THR A 8 -18.51 -16.42 8.68
N ASN A 9 -18.48 -17.70 8.28
CA ASN A 9 -19.01 -18.13 6.99
C ASN A 9 -20.54 -17.99 6.87
N GLU A 10 -21.27 -18.12 7.97
CA GLU A 10 -22.73 -17.95 7.99
C GLU A 10 -23.16 -16.47 7.99
N ALA A 11 -22.33 -15.57 8.54
CA ALA A 11 -22.68 -14.15 8.73
C ALA A 11 -22.15 -13.20 7.68
N LEU A 12 -21.01 -13.50 7.06
CA LEU A 12 -20.35 -12.59 6.11
C LEU A 12 -20.61 -12.96 4.64
N ILE A 13 -20.61 -11.93 3.78
CA ILE A 13 -20.62 -12.14 2.33
C ILE A 13 -19.27 -12.75 1.91
N HIS A 14 -19.31 -13.86 1.18
CA HIS A 14 -18.13 -14.57 0.69
C HIS A 14 -17.43 -13.82 -0.45
N THR A 15 -16.55 -12.88 -0.10
CA THR A 15 -15.70 -12.14 -1.05
C THR A 15 -14.23 -12.55 -0.96
N TYR A 16 -13.88 -13.38 0.01
CA TYR A 16 -12.51 -13.87 0.24
C TYR A 16 -12.47 -15.39 0.37
N ASN A 17 -11.41 -16.00 -0.16
CA ASN A 17 -11.03 -17.38 0.12
C ASN A 17 -10.11 -17.38 1.36
N GLN A 18 -10.67 -17.49 2.54
CA GLN A 18 -9.93 -17.42 3.80
C GLN A 18 -9.09 -18.68 4.04
N PHE A 19 -7.88 -18.48 4.57
CA PHE A 19 -7.07 -19.59 5.07
C PHE A 19 -7.77 -20.23 6.29
N PRO A 20 -7.70 -21.57 6.45
CA PRO A 20 -8.39 -22.27 7.52
C PRO A 20 -7.64 -22.16 8.87
N VAL A 21 -7.46 -20.95 9.36
CA VAL A 21 -6.84 -20.61 10.64
C VAL A 21 -7.61 -19.49 11.33
N VAL A 22 -7.77 -19.58 12.65
CA VAL A 22 -8.39 -18.54 13.48
C VAL A 22 -7.30 -17.88 14.31
N LEU A 23 -6.85 -16.71 13.88
CA LEU A 23 -5.81 -15.94 14.56
C LEU A 23 -6.45 -15.14 15.70
N GLU A 24 -5.85 -15.19 16.89
CA GLU A 24 -6.39 -14.56 18.10
C GLU A 24 -5.49 -13.44 18.65
N ARG A 25 -4.18 -13.63 18.65
CA ARG A 25 -3.23 -12.64 19.18
C ARG A 25 -1.95 -12.58 18.37
N GLY A 26 -1.18 -11.50 18.58
CA GLY A 26 0.12 -11.33 17.93
C GLY A 26 1.14 -10.68 18.85
N GLU A 27 2.43 -10.93 18.56
CA GLU A 27 3.57 -10.34 19.24
C GLU A 27 4.77 -10.22 18.29
N GLY A 28 5.31 -9.02 18.11
CA GLY A 28 6.38 -8.79 17.14
C GLY A 28 5.96 -9.19 15.71
N ALA A 29 6.71 -10.07 15.08
CA ALA A 29 6.39 -10.60 13.75
C ALA A 29 5.59 -11.91 13.77
N TYR A 30 5.04 -12.30 14.91
CA TYR A 30 4.34 -13.57 15.06
C TYR A 30 2.86 -13.40 15.39
N LEU A 31 2.05 -14.27 14.80
CA LEU A 31 0.65 -14.46 15.14
C LEU A 31 0.43 -15.82 15.79
N TYR A 32 -0.62 -15.93 16.58
CA TYR A 32 -1.01 -17.15 17.28
C TYR A 32 -2.48 -17.43 17.04
N ASP A 33 -2.82 -18.68 16.75
CA ASP A 33 -4.20 -19.10 16.63
C ASP A 33 -4.83 -19.42 18.00
N THR A 34 -6.12 -19.74 17.98
CA THR A 34 -6.90 -20.11 19.18
C THR A 34 -6.44 -21.38 19.87
N GLU A 35 -5.59 -22.18 19.23
CA GLU A 35 -5.00 -23.40 19.78
C GLU A 35 -3.58 -23.14 20.34
N GLY A 36 -3.09 -21.90 20.19
CA GLY A 36 -1.77 -21.45 20.63
C GLY A 36 -0.64 -21.78 19.65
N LYS A 37 -0.94 -22.28 18.46
CA LYS A 37 0.07 -22.48 17.43
C LYS A 37 0.59 -21.15 16.93
N LYS A 38 1.91 -21.06 16.82
CA LYS A 38 2.67 -19.87 16.41
C LYS A 38 2.88 -19.85 14.90
N TYR A 39 2.70 -18.68 14.29
CA TYR A 39 2.94 -18.43 12.87
C TYR A 39 3.87 -17.24 12.71
N LEU A 40 4.96 -17.39 11.95
CA LEU A 40 5.77 -16.27 11.49
C LEU A 40 5.03 -15.57 10.35
N ASP A 41 4.81 -14.26 10.49
CA ASP A 41 3.98 -13.50 9.54
C ASP A 41 4.83 -12.74 8.52
N PHE A 42 4.77 -13.18 7.26
CA PHE A 42 5.34 -12.50 6.10
C PHE A 42 4.28 -11.89 5.17
N ALA A 43 3.06 -11.73 5.68
CA ALA A 43 1.94 -11.04 5.01
C ALA A 43 1.58 -9.69 5.65
N ALA A 44 1.75 -9.56 6.97
CA ALA A 44 1.48 -8.36 7.78
C ALA A 44 0.10 -7.71 7.48
N GLY A 45 -0.95 -8.54 7.23
CA GLY A 45 -2.26 -8.04 6.85
C GLY A 45 -2.26 -7.24 5.54
N TYR A 46 -1.57 -7.71 4.52
CA TYR A 46 -1.30 -7.00 3.25
C TYR A 46 -0.42 -5.75 3.44
N ALA A 47 0.73 -5.91 4.13
CA ALA A 47 1.69 -4.83 4.40
C ALA A 47 1.15 -3.71 5.31
N VAL A 48 0.18 -4.00 6.16
CA VAL A 48 -0.45 -3.04 7.08
C VAL A 48 0.30 -2.94 8.41
N SER A 49 0.55 -4.09 9.07
CA SER A 49 1.15 -4.17 10.41
C SER A 49 2.67 -3.92 10.35
N SER A 50 3.06 -2.70 9.99
CA SER A 50 4.47 -2.32 9.76
C SER A 50 5.34 -2.42 11.02
N LEU A 51 4.78 -2.12 12.20
CA LEU A 51 5.43 -2.25 13.50
C LEU A 51 5.27 -3.64 14.13
N GLY A 52 4.68 -4.59 13.38
CA GLY A 52 4.29 -5.88 13.92
C GLY A 52 3.09 -5.79 14.86
N TYR A 53 3.02 -6.74 15.78
CA TYR A 53 1.90 -6.92 16.67
C TYR A 53 2.28 -6.57 18.11
N ALA A 54 1.33 -5.97 18.83
CA ALA A 54 1.46 -5.60 20.24
C ALA A 54 2.64 -4.64 20.55
N ASP A 55 3.02 -3.75 19.59
CA ASP A 55 4.02 -2.72 19.89
C ASP A 55 3.55 -1.87 21.07
N LYS A 56 4.37 -1.85 22.12
CA LYS A 56 4.00 -1.23 23.40
C LYS A 56 3.84 0.29 23.28
N GLU A 57 4.72 0.95 22.53
CA GLU A 57 4.71 2.42 22.41
C GLU A 57 3.46 2.89 21.64
N LEU A 58 3.11 2.18 20.56
CA LEU A 58 1.89 2.44 19.79
C LEU A 58 0.64 2.17 20.65
N ASN A 59 0.58 1.00 21.31
CA ASN A 59 -0.56 0.62 22.11
C ASN A 59 -0.81 1.56 23.29
N ASP A 60 0.25 2.03 23.96
CA ASP A 60 0.13 2.96 25.08
C ASP A 60 -0.39 4.33 24.62
N ALA A 61 0.09 4.84 23.47
CA ALA A 61 -0.42 6.09 22.89
C ALA A 61 -1.89 5.98 22.48
N LEU A 62 -2.30 4.84 21.93
CA LEU A 62 -3.71 4.60 21.56
C LEU A 62 -4.60 4.52 22.79
N LYS A 63 -4.18 3.82 23.86
CA LYS A 63 -4.93 3.75 25.12
C LYS A 63 -5.10 5.13 25.75
N GLU A 64 -4.04 5.94 25.78
CA GLU A 64 -4.14 7.33 26.24
C GLU A 64 -5.11 8.16 25.41
N GLN A 65 -5.13 7.99 24.09
CA GLN A 65 -6.06 8.70 23.23
C GLN A 65 -7.50 8.19 23.39
N ILE A 66 -7.68 6.89 23.63
CA ILE A 66 -8.99 6.26 23.93
C ILE A 66 -9.64 6.92 25.16
N ASP A 67 -8.84 7.19 26.21
CA ASP A 67 -9.32 7.83 27.44
C ASP A 67 -9.66 9.33 27.27
N LYS A 68 -9.28 9.94 26.15
CA LYS A 68 -9.56 11.34 25.84
C LYS A 68 -10.77 11.48 24.93
N ILE A 69 -10.60 11.22 23.62
CA ILE A 69 -11.64 11.39 22.59
C ILE A 69 -11.31 10.62 21.32
N PHE A 70 -12.30 9.92 20.74
CA PHE A 70 -12.12 9.15 19.50
C PHE A 70 -12.41 9.96 18.24
N HIS A 71 -13.46 10.82 18.30
CA HIS A 71 -14.04 11.43 17.14
C HIS A 71 -14.66 12.78 17.47
N THR A 72 -14.46 13.77 16.58
CA THR A 72 -15.01 15.13 16.71
C THR A 72 -15.65 15.65 15.42
N SER A 73 -15.64 14.85 14.33
CA SER A 73 -15.84 15.32 12.95
C SER A 73 -14.79 16.35 12.49
N ASN A 74 -14.85 16.72 11.21
CA ASN A 74 -13.98 17.76 10.62
C ASN A 74 -14.58 19.18 10.74
N LEU A 75 -15.69 19.33 11.48
CA LEU A 75 -16.26 20.65 11.79
C LEU A 75 -15.53 21.35 12.94
N TYR A 76 -14.78 20.59 13.74
CA TYR A 76 -14.02 21.13 14.88
C TYR A 76 -12.55 20.76 14.79
N TYR A 77 -11.69 21.64 15.28
CA TYR A 77 -10.28 21.32 15.43
C TYR A 77 -10.06 20.33 16.56
N ASN A 78 -9.05 19.46 16.40
CA ASN A 78 -8.56 18.60 17.45
C ASN A 78 -7.02 18.59 17.49
N THR A 79 -6.45 18.24 18.63
CA THR A 79 -5.00 18.33 18.86
C THR A 79 -4.18 17.31 18.09
N ALA A 80 -4.78 16.18 17.69
CA ALA A 80 -4.06 15.08 17.03
C ALA A 80 -3.97 15.28 15.50
N CYS A 81 -5.05 15.79 14.86
CA CYS A 81 -5.13 15.87 13.41
C CYS A 81 -4.07 16.79 12.81
N GLY A 82 -3.93 18.00 13.37
CA GLY A 82 -2.93 18.97 12.89
C GLY A 82 -1.50 18.44 13.03
N LYS A 83 -1.19 17.79 14.19
CA LYS A 83 0.12 17.18 14.42
C LYS A 83 0.40 16.07 13.41
N ALA A 84 -0.53 15.15 13.20
CA ALA A 84 -0.37 14.07 12.24
C ALA A 84 -0.20 14.59 10.80
N ALA A 85 -0.90 15.67 10.42
CA ALA A 85 -0.73 16.30 9.12
C ALA A 85 0.68 16.90 8.96
N GLU A 86 1.21 17.62 9.97
CA GLU A 86 2.57 18.15 9.95
C GLU A 86 3.64 17.03 9.93
N ASP A 87 3.43 15.93 10.67
CA ASP A 87 4.31 14.77 10.62
C ASP A 87 4.33 14.15 9.21
N LEU A 88 3.17 13.97 8.57
CA LEU A 88 3.08 13.48 7.19
C LEU A 88 3.71 14.44 6.19
N LYS A 89 3.47 15.76 6.29
CA LYS A 89 4.12 16.76 5.43
C LYS A 89 5.65 16.65 5.51
N ARG A 90 6.17 16.52 6.71
CA ARG A 90 7.61 16.43 6.96
C ARG A 90 8.25 15.20 6.28
N ILE A 91 7.65 14.01 6.41
CA ILE A 91 8.22 12.79 5.84
C ILE A 91 7.94 12.61 4.34
N THR A 92 6.84 13.19 3.83
CA THR A 92 6.48 13.16 2.41
C THR A 92 7.12 14.29 1.60
N GLY A 93 7.45 15.42 2.23
CA GLY A 93 7.81 16.63 1.50
C GLY A 93 6.66 17.27 0.71
N MET A 94 5.41 16.81 0.94
CA MET A 94 4.20 17.40 0.34
C MET A 94 3.69 18.56 1.19
N ASP A 95 2.81 19.38 0.64
CA ASP A 95 2.42 20.66 1.28
C ASP A 95 1.07 20.59 1.99
N ARG A 96 0.13 19.78 1.50
CA ARG A 96 -1.23 19.65 2.04
C ARG A 96 -1.64 18.18 2.16
N ILE A 97 -2.32 17.86 3.27
CA ILE A 97 -2.78 16.50 3.61
C ILE A 97 -4.29 16.50 3.78
N PHE A 98 -4.94 15.46 3.28
CA PHE A 98 -6.32 15.13 3.60
C PHE A 98 -6.40 13.69 4.14
N PHE A 99 -6.97 13.52 5.33
CA PHE A 99 -7.13 12.20 5.93
C PHE A 99 -8.39 11.51 5.46
N THR A 100 -8.27 10.20 5.22
CA THR A 100 -9.37 9.27 4.89
C THR A 100 -9.33 8.06 5.81
N ASN A 101 -10.15 7.03 5.56
CA ASN A 101 -10.20 5.83 6.40
C ASN A 101 -9.53 4.63 5.74
N SER A 102 -9.25 4.72 4.45
CA SER A 102 -8.71 3.61 3.64
C SER A 102 -7.90 4.12 2.46
N GLY A 103 -7.12 3.21 1.85
CA GLY A 103 -6.40 3.50 0.62
C GLY A 103 -7.32 3.78 -0.57
N GLY A 104 -8.45 3.06 -0.68
CA GLY A 104 -9.43 3.32 -1.73
C GLY A 104 -10.01 4.74 -1.66
N GLU A 105 -10.40 5.19 -0.46
CA GLU A 105 -10.84 6.58 -0.25
C GLU A 105 -9.73 7.60 -0.54
N ALA A 106 -8.48 7.28 -0.20
CA ALA A 106 -7.35 8.15 -0.52
C ALA A 106 -7.18 8.30 -2.04
N VAL A 107 -7.25 7.21 -2.79
CA VAL A 107 -7.22 7.23 -4.26
C VAL A 107 -8.41 8.03 -4.83
N GLU A 108 -9.64 7.82 -4.36
CA GLU A 108 -10.80 8.63 -4.75
C GLU A 108 -10.53 10.13 -4.61
N GLY A 109 -9.92 10.52 -3.49
CA GLY A 109 -9.52 11.91 -3.24
C GLY A 109 -8.50 12.43 -4.26
N THR A 110 -7.49 11.62 -4.63
CA THR A 110 -6.48 12.02 -5.63
C THR A 110 -7.10 12.23 -7.01
N LEU A 111 -8.01 11.34 -7.44
CA LEU A 111 -8.70 11.45 -8.72
C LEU A 111 -9.58 12.70 -8.78
N LYS A 112 -10.33 12.96 -7.71
CA LYS A 112 -11.18 14.17 -7.61
C LYS A 112 -10.31 15.44 -7.61
N ALA A 113 -9.20 15.44 -6.88
CA ALA A 113 -8.29 16.59 -6.84
C ALA A 113 -7.71 16.89 -8.23
N ALA A 114 -7.28 15.87 -8.98
CA ALA A 114 -6.74 16.03 -10.32
C ALA A 114 -7.80 16.59 -11.32
N ARG A 115 -9.01 16.06 -11.32
CA ARG A 115 -10.10 16.57 -12.16
C ARG A 115 -10.49 18.00 -11.79
N LYS A 116 -10.60 18.31 -10.49
CA LYS A 116 -10.95 19.66 -10.03
C LYS A 116 -9.84 20.66 -10.35
N TYR A 117 -8.57 20.25 -10.27
CA TYR A 117 -7.43 21.08 -10.69
C TYR A 117 -7.56 21.47 -12.16
N ALA A 118 -7.75 20.47 -13.05
CA ALA A 118 -7.94 20.71 -14.48
C ALA A 118 -9.16 21.60 -14.77
N TYR A 119 -10.27 21.39 -14.06
CA TYR A 119 -11.47 22.23 -14.16
C TYR A 119 -11.19 23.69 -13.78
N LYS A 120 -10.53 23.94 -12.64
CA LYS A 120 -10.20 25.31 -12.19
C LYS A 120 -9.17 26.00 -13.08
N LYS A 121 -8.26 25.24 -13.69
CA LYS A 121 -7.31 25.78 -14.69
C LYS A 121 -7.98 26.02 -16.06
N GLY A 122 -9.24 25.66 -16.23
CA GLY A 122 -9.99 25.87 -17.48
C GLY A 122 -9.49 25.05 -18.66
N THR A 123 -8.79 23.92 -18.41
CA THR A 123 -8.19 23.11 -19.46
C THR A 123 -9.18 22.19 -20.18
N GLY A 124 -10.33 21.90 -19.58
CA GLY A 124 -11.31 20.91 -20.06
C GLY A 124 -10.85 19.46 -19.97
N ARG A 125 -9.70 19.20 -19.33
CA ARG A 125 -9.10 17.86 -19.15
C ARG A 125 -9.78 17.09 -18.04
N TYR A 126 -9.96 15.77 -18.21
CA TYR A 126 -10.62 14.90 -17.24
C TYR A 126 -10.20 13.43 -17.32
N GLU A 127 -9.39 13.05 -18.33
CA GLU A 127 -8.99 11.68 -18.56
C GLU A 127 -7.76 11.30 -17.73
N PHE A 128 -7.71 10.01 -17.37
CA PHE A 128 -6.59 9.42 -16.64
C PHE A 128 -5.90 8.37 -17.48
N ILE A 129 -4.59 8.28 -17.33
CA ILE A 129 -3.81 7.11 -17.77
C ILE A 129 -3.39 6.37 -16.50
N ALA A 130 -3.77 5.09 -16.40
CA ALA A 130 -3.34 4.17 -15.35
C ALA A 130 -2.48 3.06 -15.96
N MET A 131 -1.90 2.19 -15.13
CA MET A 131 -1.04 1.11 -15.60
C MET A 131 -1.79 -0.21 -15.60
N LYS A 132 -1.52 -1.08 -16.59
CA LYS A 132 -1.96 -2.47 -16.55
C LYS A 132 -1.36 -3.16 -15.32
N GLU A 133 -2.05 -4.16 -14.81
CA GLU A 133 -1.71 -4.90 -13.59
C GLU A 133 -1.65 -4.02 -12.32
N SER A 134 -2.12 -2.77 -12.35
CA SER A 134 -2.20 -1.92 -11.16
C SER A 134 -3.37 -2.29 -10.27
N PHE A 135 -3.26 -1.93 -8.99
CA PHE A 135 -4.34 -2.04 -8.02
C PHE A 135 -4.46 -0.77 -7.19
N HIS A 136 -5.58 -0.05 -7.35
CA HIS A 136 -5.81 1.23 -6.68
C HIS A 136 -7.00 1.22 -5.71
N GLY A 137 -7.76 0.12 -5.65
CA GLY A 137 -8.88 -0.05 -4.71
C GLY A 137 -10.12 -0.69 -5.33
N ARG A 138 -11.20 -0.73 -4.54
CA ARG A 138 -12.46 -1.42 -4.89
C ARG A 138 -13.69 -0.49 -4.97
N SER A 139 -13.58 0.77 -4.57
CA SER A 139 -14.64 1.77 -4.81
C SER A 139 -14.73 2.11 -6.30
N PHE A 140 -15.87 2.66 -6.77
CA PHE A 140 -16.11 2.84 -8.20
C PHE A 140 -15.03 3.70 -8.90
N GLY A 141 -14.56 4.78 -8.31
CA GLY A 141 -13.47 5.57 -8.89
C GLY A 141 -12.14 4.84 -8.84
N ALA A 142 -11.78 4.23 -7.70
CA ALA A 142 -10.52 3.50 -7.55
C ALA A 142 -10.48 2.24 -8.43
N VAL A 143 -11.58 1.50 -8.57
CA VAL A 143 -11.63 0.34 -9.46
C VAL A 143 -11.59 0.75 -10.93
N SER A 144 -12.08 1.94 -11.27
CA SER A 144 -12.01 2.47 -12.65
C SER A 144 -10.58 2.66 -13.13
N VAL A 145 -9.64 2.96 -12.24
CA VAL A 145 -8.20 3.14 -12.55
C VAL A 145 -7.36 1.91 -12.20
N THR A 146 -7.97 0.83 -11.73
CA THR A 146 -7.30 -0.46 -11.44
C THR A 146 -7.12 -1.26 -12.71
N GLY A 147 -5.89 -1.65 -13.03
CA GLY A 147 -5.47 -2.24 -14.31
C GLY A 147 -5.75 -3.73 -14.50
N HIS A 148 -6.60 -4.33 -13.67
CA HIS A 148 -7.03 -5.73 -13.77
C HIS A 148 -8.46 -5.82 -14.29
N ASP A 149 -8.65 -6.37 -15.51
CA ASP A 149 -9.95 -6.46 -16.17
C ASP A 149 -10.97 -7.23 -15.33
N ALA A 150 -10.59 -8.36 -14.74
CA ALA A 150 -11.46 -9.16 -13.88
C ALA A 150 -12.01 -8.40 -12.65
N TYR A 151 -11.37 -7.33 -12.23
CA TYR A 151 -11.87 -6.48 -11.13
C TYR A 151 -12.82 -5.38 -11.62
N ARG A 152 -12.81 -5.05 -12.91
CA ARG A 152 -13.58 -3.97 -13.52
C ARG A 152 -14.82 -4.43 -14.24
N GLU A 153 -14.68 -5.41 -15.14
CA GLU A 153 -15.74 -5.86 -16.06
C GLU A 153 -17.10 -6.12 -15.39
N PRO A 154 -17.18 -6.77 -14.20
CA PRO A 154 -18.46 -7.03 -13.55
C PRO A 154 -19.20 -5.77 -13.07
N PHE A 155 -18.51 -4.62 -13.03
CA PHE A 155 -19.04 -3.37 -12.47
C PHE A 155 -19.21 -2.25 -13.49
N GLU A 156 -19.11 -2.56 -14.78
CA GLU A 156 -19.34 -1.58 -15.85
C GLU A 156 -20.82 -1.15 -15.93
N PRO A 157 -21.10 0.14 -16.26
CA PRO A 157 -20.14 1.16 -16.68
C PRO A 157 -19.41 1.82 -15.49
N LEU A 158 -18.10 1.97 -15.65
CA LEU A 158 -17.23 2.62 -14.66
C LEU A 158 -17.10 4.12 -14.93
N VAL A 159 -16.29 4.82 -14.11
CA VAL A 159 -15.97 6.23 -14.32
C VAL A 159 -15.27 6.39 -15.68
N PRO A 160 -15.83 7.20 -16.62
CA PRO A 160 -15.30 7.30 -17.98
C PRO A 160 -13.98 8.09 -18.03
N GLY A 161 -13.24 7.87 -19.14
CA GLY A 161 -12.01 8.59 -19.44
C GLY A 161 -10.77 7.97 -18.75
N VAL A 162 -10.69 6.64 -18.71
CA VAL A 162 -9.51 5.92 -18.19
C VAL A 162 -8.93 5.05 -19.30
N SER A 163 -7.63 5.17 -19.51
CA SER A 163 -6.84 4.34 -20.43
C SER A 163 -5.71 3.64 -19.68
N PHE A 164 -5.26 2.47 -20.17
CA PHE A 164 -4.28 1.64 -19.48
C PHE A 164 -3.03 1.43 -20.34
N ALA A 165 -1.89 1.94 -19.85
CA ALA A 165 -0.57 1.75 -20.46
C ALA A 165 0.13 0.50 -19.92
N GLN A 166 1.09 -0.02 -20.67
CA GLN A 166 2.00 -1.05 -20.16
C GLN A 166 2.94 -0.46 -19.11
N TYR A 167 3.09 -1.16 -17.98
CA TYR A 167 4.01 -0.76 -16.95
C TYR A 167 5.47 -0.91 -17.40
N ASN A 168 6.33 0.04 -17.07
CA ASN A 168 7.72 0.14 -17.55
C ASN A 168 7.88 0.34 -19.08
N ASP A 169 6.84 0.79 -19.77
CA ASP A 169 6.85 1.14 -21.18
C ASP A 169 6.38 2.60 -21.36
N LEU A 170 7.34 3.52 -21.43
CA LEU A 170 7.08 4.95 -21.55
C LEU A 170 6.40 5.31 -22.87
N ASP A 171 6.70 4.58 -23.96
CA ASP A 171 6.10 4.84 -25.27
C ASP A 171 4.64 4.41 -25.30
N SER A 172 4.29 3.33 -24.59
CA SER A 172 2.90 2.95 -24.35
C SER A 172 2.12 4.05 -23.63
N VAL A 173 2.73 4.74 -22.66
CA VAL A 173 2.11 5.87 -21.95
C VAL A 173 1.93 7.07 -22.87
N LYS A 174 2.99 7.47 -23.59
CA LYS A 174 2.94 8.61 -24.54
C LYS A 174 1.86 8.44 -25.60
N ALA A 175 1.68 7.22 -26.12
CA ALA A 175 0.68 6.92 -27.14
C ALA A 175 -0.77 7.14 -26.66
N LEU A 176 -1.01 7.17 -25.34
CA LEU A 176 -2.33 7.37 -24.73
C LEU A 176 -2.59 8.82 -24.29
N VAL A 177 -1.57 9.68 -24.30
CA VAL A 177 -1.76 11.10 -23.94
C VAL A 177 -2.61 11.79 -24.99
N THR A 178 -3.64 12.48 -24.54
CA THR A 178 -4.55 13.28 -25.38
C THR A 178 -4.66 14.71 -24.83
N ASP A 179 -5.31 15.59 -25.57
CA ASP A 179 -5.67 16.95 -25.13
C ASP A 179 -6.63 16.95 -23.93
N LYS A 180 -7.22 15.80 -23.59
CA LYS A 180 -8.12 15.60 -22.45
C LYS A 180 -7.46 14.94 -21.26
N THR A 181 -6.23 14.45 -21.35
CA THR A 181 -5.52 13.82 -20.25
C THR A 181 -5.26 14.83 -19.14
N CYS A 182 -5.70 14.56 -17.91
CA CYS A 182 -5.48 15.42 -16.75
C CYS A 182 -4.39 14.87 -15.81
N ALA A 183 -4.22 13.55 -15.73
CA ALA A 183 -3.22 12.94 -14.86
C ALA A 183 -2.83 11.52 -15.29
N ILE A 184 -1.62 11.12 -14.85
CA ILE A 184 -1.13 9.75 -14.89
C ILE A 184 -1.09 9.23 -13.45
N ILE A 185 -1.68 8.05 -13.18
CA ILE A 185 -1.63 7.39 -11.88
C ILE A 185 -0.86 6.08 -11.98
N LEU A 186 0.07 5.85 -11.03
CA LEU A 186 0.87 4.63 -10.96
C LEU A 186 1.33 4.32 -9.54
N GLU A 187 1.60 3.04 -9.29
CA GLU A 187 2.35 2.57 -8.12
C GLU A 187 3.85 2.57 -8.48
N PRO A 188 4.76 3.18 -7.68
CA PRO A 188 6.21 3.03 -7.89
C PRO A 188 6.71 1.57 -7.80
N LEU A 189 5.97 0.73 -7.07
CA LEU A 189 6.09 -0.72 -7.06
C LEU A 189 4.69 -1.33 -6.98
N GLN A 190 4.27 -2.02 -8.03
CA GLN A 190 2.97 -2.68 -8.08
C GLN A 190 2.92 -3.86 -7.11
N GLY A 191 1.99 -3.83 -6.17
CA GLY A 191 1.85 -4.87 -5.17
C GLY A 191 1.06 -6.08 -5.65
N GLU A 192 -0.18 -5.86 -6.05
CA GLU A 192 -1.11 -6.92 -6.45
C GLU A 192 -0.79 -7.51 -7.82
N GLY A 193 -0.21 -6.73 -8.72
CA GLY A 193 0.13 -7.13 -10.09
C GLY A 193 1.36 -8.02 -10.22
N GLY A 194 1.89 -8.58 -9.13
CA GLY A 194 3.03 -9.50 -9.16
C GLY A 194 4.37 -8.88 -8.80
N ILE A 195 4.38 -7.93 -7.88
CA ILE A 195 5.60 -7.27 -7.33
C ILE A 195 6.50 -6.70 -8.43
N ASN A 196 5.93 -5.85 -9.28
CA ASN A 196 6.64 -5.21 -10.37
C ASN A 196 7.21 -3.86 -9.91
N THR A 197 8.53 -3.72 -9.92
CA THR A 197 9.23 -2.47 -9.59
C THR A 197 9.34 -1.59 -10.82
N ALA A 198 9.04 -0.29 -10.68
CA ALA A 198 9.29 0.68 -11.74
C ALA A 198 10.80 0.82 -11.98
N THR A 199 11.19 0.96 -13.24
CA THR A 199 12.55 1.35 -13.58
C THR A 199 12.77 2.83 -13.34
N GLU A 200 14.02 3.24 -13.09
CA GLU A 200 14.36 4.64 -12.90
C GLU A 200 14.03 5.47 -14.16
N GLU A 201 14.31 4.90 -15.33
CA GLU A 201 14.00 5.53 -16.62
C GLU A 201 12.48 5.77 -16.77
N PHE A 202 11.65 4.80 -16.39
CA PHE A 202 10.21 4.92 -16.47
C PHE A 202 9.68 6.01 -15.52
N MET A 203 10.09 6.01 -14.24
CA MET A 203 9.61 6.99 -13.26
C MET A 203 10.02 8.42 -13.64
N LYS A 204 11.28 8.62 -14.02
CA LYS A 204 11.79 9.93 -14.50
C LYS A 204 11.15 10.34 -15.82
N GLY A 205 10.91 9.36 -16.72
CA GLY A 205 10.22 9.59 -17.98
C GLY A 205 8.79 10.04 -17.80
N ILE A 206 8.02 9.42 -16.87
CA ILE A 206 6.66 9.84 -16.52
C ILE A 206 6.65 11.25 -15.92
N ARG A 207 7.57 11.57 -14.97
CA ARG A 207 7.64 12.91 -14.40
C ARG A 207 7.89 13.95 -15.49
N LYS A 208 8.88 13.72 -16.34
CA LYS A 208 9.21 14.60 -17.45
C LYS A 208 8.02 14.78 -18.41
N LEU A 209 7.35 13.69 -18.79
CA LEU A 209 6.18 13.74 -19.66
C LEU A 209 5.05 14.57 -19.04
N CYS A 210 4.79 14.38 -17.74
CA CYS A 210 3.78 15.18 -17.03
C CYS A 210 4.12 16.68 -17.04
N ASP A 211 5.39 17.03 -16.84
CA ASP A 211 5.86 18.42 -16.88
C ASP A 211 5.71 19.04 -18.26
N GLU A 212 6.10 18.32 -19.32
CA GLU A 212 6.04 18.78 -20.72
C GLU A 212 4.60 18.97 -21.20
N GLU A 213 3.69 18.06 -20.82
CA GLU A 213 2.28 18.08 -21.23
C GLU A 213 1.39 18.93 -20.29
N GLY A 214 1.92 19.38 -19.15
CA GLY A 214 1.17 20.13 -18.15
C GLY A 214 0.02 19.32 -17.54
N ILE A 215 0.27 18.03 -17.26
CA ILE A 215 -0.65 17.07 -16.59
C ILE A 215 -0.07 16.64 -15.25
N LEU A 216 -0.91 16.09 -14.36
CA LEU A 216 -0.47 15.73 -13.02
C LEU A 216 0.09 14.30 -12.95
N MET A 217 1.11 14.10 -12.12
CA MET A 217 1.62 12.79 -11.74
C MET A 217 1.05 12.41 -10.36
N ILE A 218 0.36 11.26 -10.29
CA ILE A 218 -0.19 10.70 -9.06
C ILE A 218 0.58 9.42 -8.72
N CYS A 219 1.26 9.38 -7.56
CA CYS A 219 1.88 8.17 -7.04
C CYS A 219 0.98 7.52 -5.99
N ASP A 220 0.59 6.27 -6.24
CA ASP A 220 -0.08 5.44 -5.24
C ASP A 220 0.97 4.74 -4.37
N GLU A 221 1.12 5.23 -3.15
CA GLU A 221 2.06 4.73 -2.14
C GLU A 221 1.37 3.93 -1.03
N VAL A 222 0.13 3.50 -1.26
CA VAL A 222 -0.67 2.77 -0.28
C VAL A 222 0.01 1.49 0.19
N GLN A 223 0.68 0.76 -0.70
CA GLN A 223 1.38 -0.47 -0.32
C GLN A 223 2.90 -0.31 -0.26
N CYS A 224 3.50 0.40 -1.20
CA CYS A 224 4.95 0.52 -1.32
C CYS A 224 5.57 1.63 -0.46
N GLY A 225 4.74 2.51 0.11
CA GLY A 225 5.19 3.59 0.96
C GLY A 225 5.58 3.19 2.39
N MET A 226 5.83 4.17 3.20
CA MET A 226 6.15 4.06 4.63
C MET A 226 7.29 3.08 4.92
N GLY A 227 8.46 3.34 4.33
CA GLY A 227 9.68 2.57 4.59
C GLY A 227 9.79 1.23 3.89
N ARG A 228 8.70 0.70 3.35
CA ARG A 228 8.56 -0.67 2.83
C ARG A 228 9.61 -1.06 1.79
N THR A 229 9.97 -0.15 0.89
CA THR A 229 10.93 -0.37 -0.19
C THR A 229 12.37 0.05 0.14
N GLY A 230 12.61 0.52 1.38
CA GLY A 230 13.92 1.04 1.79
C GLY A 230 14.10 2.55 1.54
N ALA A 231 13.04 3.25 1.16
CA ALA A 231 12.89 4.71 1.22
C ALA A 231 11.60 5.02 2.01
N MET A 232 11.47 6.21 2.62
CA MET A 232 10.26 6.52 3.38
C MET A 232 9.02 6.43 2.49
N PHE A 233 9.07 6.97 1.27
CA PHE A 233 8.14 6.70 0.17
C PHE A 233 8.91 6.27 -1.07
N ALA A 234 8.38 5.30 -1.81
CA ALA A 234 9.11 4.66 -2.90
C ALA A 234 9.51 5.63 -4.01
N TRP A 235 8.69 6.64 -4.31
CA TRP A 235 9.00 7.67 -5.30
C TRP A 235 10.27 8.48 -4.97
N GLN A 236 10.62 8.63 -3.68
CA GLN A 236 11.81 9.38 -3.24
C GLN A 236 13.12 8.72 -3.71
N ALA A 237 13.10 7.40 -3.94
CA ALA A 237 14.26 6.69 -4.44
C ALA A 237 14.59 6.97 -5.92
N TYR A 238 13.71 7.69 -6.64
CA TYR A 238 13.88 8.03 -8.06
C TYR A 238 14.26 9.48 -8.31
N ASP A 239 14.49 10.26 -7.23
CA ASP A 239 14.79 11.69 -7.31
C ASP A 239 13.76 12.48 -8.14
N ILE A 240 12.47 12.17 -7.94
CA ILE A 240 11.34 12.88 -8.52
C ILE A 240 10.40 13.34 -7.41
N LYS A 241 9.44 14.20 -7.72
CA LYS A 241 8.33 14.56 -6.81
C LYS A 241 7.00 14.46 -7.57
N PRO A 242 6.04 13.64 -7.12
CA PRO A 242 4.70 13.62 -7.70
C PRO A 242 3.94 14.90 -7.33
N ASP A 243 2.88 15.21 -8.06
CA ASP A 243 1.98 16.32 -7.75
C ASP A 243 1.00 15.95 -6.65
N ILE A 244 0.56 14.68 -6.65
CA ILE A 244 -0.37 14.11 -5.67
C ILE A 244 0.13 12.70 -5.31
N MET A 245 -0.09 12.27 -4.06
CA MET A 245 0.15 10.90 -3.65
C MET A 245 -0.95 10.38 -2.73
N SER A 246 -1.24 9.08 -2.80
CA SER A 246 -2.10 8.37 -1.84
C SER A 246 -1.28 7.51 -0.89
N MET A 247 -1.75 7.35 0.35
CA MET A 247 -1.13 6.54 1.38
C MET A 247 -2.17 5.94 2.33
N ALA A 248 -1.88 4.77 2.90
CA ALA A 248 -2.70 4.08 3.90
C ALA A 248 -1.88 2.98 4.59
N LYS A 249 -2.52 1.88 4.98
CA LYS A 249 -1.87 0.67 5.50
C LYS A 249 -0.85 0.99 6.59
N ALA A 250 0.43 0.94 6.24
CA ALA A 250 1.55 1.10 7.16
C ALA A 250 1.56 2.44 7.92
N ILE A 251 0.92 3.51 7.40
CA ILE A 251 0.86 4.79 8.12
C ILE A 251 0.12 4.69 9.45
N GLY A 252 -0.83 3.75 9.57
CA GLY A 252 -1.61 3.50 10.78
C GLY A 252 -1.18 2.27 11.57
N SER A 253 -0.28 1.46 11.00
CA SER A 253 0.26 0.21 11.59
C SER A 253 -0.81 -0.69 12.24
N GLY A 254 -1.94 -0.90 11.53
CA GLY A 254 -3.08 -1.71 11.99
C GLY A 254 -4.35 -0.90 12.24
N ILE A 255 -4.26 0.39 12.54
CA ILE A 255 -5.43 1.27 12.67
C ILE A 255 -5.92 1.68 11.27
N PRO A 256 -7.24 1.55 10.98
CA PRO A 256 -7.81 1.99 9.71
C PRO A 256 -7.61 3.49 9.51
N VAL A 257 -6.77 3.85 8.57
CA VAL A 257 -6.49 5.22 8.15
C VAL A 257 -5.91 5.24 6.75
N GLY A 258 -6.26 6.26 6.00
CA GLY A 258 -5.64 6.64 4.75
C GLY A 258 -5.42 8.14 4.71
N ALA A 259 -4.67 8.60 3.76
CA ALA A 259 -4.51 10.00 3.45
C ALA A 259 -4.11 10.18 1.99
N PHE A 260 -4.38 11.34 1.44
CA PHE A 260 -3.71 11.80 0.24
C PHE A 260 -3.04 13.14 0.49
N ALA A 261 -1.96 13.35 -0.22
CA ALA A 261 -1.14 14.54 -0.10
C ALA A 261 -0.92 15.18 -1.45
N MET A 262 -0.73 16.49 -1.49
CA MET A 262 -0.52 17.23 -2.73
C MET A 262 0.41 18.42 -2.52
N THR A 263 0.97 18.90 -3.63
CA THR A 263 1.76 20.14 -3.66
C THR A 263 0.88 21.36 -3.41
N GLU A 264 1.46 22.47 -2.96
CA GLU A 264 0.73 23.73 -2.74
C GLU A 264 0.06 24.24 -4.03
N GLU A 265 0.71 24.05 -5.18
CA GLU A 265 0.12 24.44 -6.48
C GLU A 265 -1.16 23.67 -6.79
N VAL A 266 -1.16 22.35 -6.57
CA VAL A 266 -2.37 21.53 -6.76
C VAL A 266 -3.42 21.91 -5.72
N ALA A 267 -3.05 22.06 -4.47
CA ALA A 267 -3.99 22.40 -3.40
C ALA A 267 -4.72 23.73 -3.65
N LYS A 268 -3.98 24.75 -4.13
CA LYS A 268 -4.53 26.06 -4.46
C LYS A 268 -5.61 26.01 -5.54
N TYR A 269 -5.50 25.10 -6.48
CA TYR A 269 -6.39 25.01 -7.64
C TYR A 269 -7.22 23.73 -7.70
N SER A 270 -7.31 22.98 -6.60
CA SER A 270 -8.12 21.75 -6.55
C SER A 270 -9.30 21.87 -5.58
N LEU A 271 -9.33 21.00 -4.60
CA LEU A 271 -10.46 20.86 -3.66
C LEU A 271 -10.63 22.07 -2.75
N GLU A 272 -11.88 22.47 -2.54
CA GLU A 272 -12.27 23.54 -1.64
C GLU A 272 -13.45 23.12 -0.75
N PRO A 273 -13.84 23.91 0.26
CA PRO A 273 -14.95 23.56 1.15
C PRO A 273 -16.22 23.18 0.37
N GLY A 274 -16.74 21.97 0.64
CA GLY A 274 -17.92 21.38 -0.01
C GLY A 274 -17.61 20.39 -1.13
N ASP A 275 -16.39 20.33 -1.67
CA ASP A 275 -16.05 19.42 -2.77
C ASP A 275 -15.82 17.97 -2.35
N HIS A 276 -15.26 17.78 -1.16
CA HIS A 276 -14.86 16.48 -0.65
C HIS A 276 -14.99 16.44 0.86
N GLY A 277 -15.25 15.23 1.41
CA GLY A 277 -15.44 15.09 2.84
C GLY A 277 -15.41 13.65 3.28
N THR A 278 -15.24 13.46 4.58
CA THR A 278 -15.28 12.16 5.26
C THR A 278 -15.76 12.38 6.69
N THR A 279 -16.56 11.46 7.20
CA THR A 279 -17.02 11.55 8.60
C THR A 279 -15.89 11.22 9.58
N TYR A 280 -15.13 10.18 9.31
CA TYR A 280 -14.13 9.65 10.26
C TYR A 280 -12.68 10.00 9.92
N GLY A 281 -12.37 10.37 8.68
CA GLY A 281 -10.99 10.73 8.29
C GLY A 281 -10.49 11.91 9.12
N GLY A 282 -9.28 11.79 9.67
CA GLY A 282 -8.70 12.80 10.57
C GLY A 282 -9.16 12.68 12.02
N ASN A 283 -9.84 11.58 12.41
CA ASN A 283 -10.21 11.38 13.81
C ASN A 283 -8.99 11.30 14.73
N PRO A 284 -9.12 11.74 16.00
CA PRO A 284 -8.00 11.79 16.93
C PRO A 284 -7.29 10.45 17.16
N LEU A 285 -8.02 9.32 17.17
CA LEU A 285 -7.42 8.00 17.41
C LEU A 285 -6.53 7.59 16.23
N ALA A 286 -7.03 7.70 15.00
CA ALA A 286 -6.26 7.38 13.80
C ALA A 286 -5.06 8.32 13.62
N CYS A 287 -5.23 9.62 13.88
CA CYS A 287 -4.15 10.60 13.80
C CYS A 287 -3.06 10.35 14.86
N THR A 288 -3.43 9.92 16.07
CA THR A 288 -2.47 9.49 17.10
C THR A 288 -1.68 8.26 16.63
N ALA A 289 -2.35 7.28 15.99
CA ALA A 289 -1.65 6.15 15.40
C ALA A 289 -0.63 6.59 14.34
N VAL A 290 -1.01 7.49 13.42
CA VAL A 290 -0.11 8.02 12.39
C VAL A 290 1.12 8.70 13.00
N SER A 291 0.91 9.68 13.89
CA SER A 291 2.03 10.40 14.53
C SER A 291 2.95 9.45 15.31
N LYS A 292 2.38 8.51 16.07
CA LYS A 292 3.17 7.57 16.86
C LYS A 292 3.92 6.57 15.97
N THR A 293 3.30 6.10 14.89
CA THR A 293 3.98 5.23 13.91
C THR A 293 5.19 5.95 13.30
N ILE A 294 5.05 7.20 12.86
CA ILE A 294 6.15 8.00 12.31
C ILE A 294 7.27 8.18 13.35
N GLU A 295 6.92 8.54 14.58
CA GLU A 295 7.89 8.69 15.68
C GLU A 295 8.70 7.42 15.92
N ILE A 296 8.03 6.24 15.95
CA ILE A 296 8.69 4.94 16.14
C ILE A 296 9.58 4.61 14.94
N PHE A 297 9.14 4.89 13.71
CA PHE A 297 9.94 4.69 12.50
C PHE A 297 11.26 5.45 12.54
N GLU A 298 11.21 6.73 12.91
CA GLU A 298 12.39 7.56 13.03
C GLU A 298 13.29 7.12 14.18
N LYS A 299 12.72 6.89 15.36
CA LYS A 299 13.44 6.44 16.55
C LYS A 299 14.19 5.12 16.36
N LYS A 300 13.57 4.17 15.63
CA LYS A 300 14.13 2.84 15.36
C LYS A 300 14.93 2.77 14.06
N HIS A 301 15.06 3.87 13.31
CA HIS A 301 15.73 3.91 12.01
C HIS A 301 15.24 2.83 11.06
N LEU A 302 13.89 2.67 10.96
CA LEU A 302 13.31 1.52 10.27
C LEU A 302 13.58 1.53 8.76
N VAL A 303 13.79 2.69 8.13
CA VAL A 303 14.14 2.75 6.69
C VAL A 303 15.48 2.08 6.44
N GLU A 304 16.51 2.42 7.21
CA GLU A 304 17.84 1.84 7.14
C GLU A 304 17.83 0.36 7.52
N HIS A 305 17.00 0.00 8.51
CA HIS A 305 16.79 -1.38 8.89
C HIS A 305 16.20 -2.21 7.73
N VAL A 306 15.18 -1.68 7.04
CA VAL A 306 14.56 -2.32 5.87
C VAL A 306 15.57 -2.47 4.73
N GLN A 307 16.46 -1.50 4.49
CA GLN A 307 17.53 -1.62 3.49
C GLN A 307 18.43 -2.82 3.80
N LYS A 308 18.87 -2.94 5.05
CA LYS A 308 19.75 -4.04 5.49
C LYS A 308 19.08 -5.40 5.42
N VAL A 309 17.90 -5.54 6.05
CA VAL A 309 17.20 -6.82 6.12
C VAL A 309 16.63 -7.21 4.75
N GLY A 310 16.18 -6.22 3.96
CA GLY A 310 15.70 -6.44 2.60
C GLY A 310 16.80 -6.96 1.66
N ALA A 311 18.01 -6.40 1.73
CA ALA A 311 19.15 -6.91 0.96
C ALA A 311 19.51 -8.35 1.35
N TYR A 312 19.43 -8.68 2.64
CA TYR A 312 19.62 -10.05 3.10
C TYR A 312 18.52 -11.00 2.59
N LEU A 313 17.26 -10.57 2.66
CA LEU A 313 16.13 -11.32 2.13
C LEU A 313 16.31 -11.60 0.63
N THR A 314 16.67 -10.58 -0.17
CA THR A 314 16.93 -10.74 -1.60
C THR A 314 17.95 -11.85 -1.85
N LYS A 315 19.12 -11.77 -1.17
CA LYS A 315 20.16 -12.78 -1.28
C LYS A 315 19.64 -14.19 -0.97
N LYS A 316 18.85 -14.34 0.10
CA LYS A 316 18.29 -15.63 0.51
C LYS A 316 17.25 -16.17 -0.49
N LEU A 317 16.48 -15.29 -1.12
CA LEU A 317 15.54 -15.68 -2.17
C LEU A 317 16.27 -16.05 -3.48
N GLU A 318 17.37 -15.37 -3.81
CA GLU A 318 18.22 -15.72 -4.96
C GLU A 318 18.87 -17.11 -4.80
N GLU A 319 19.27 -17.47 -3.58
CA GLU A 319 19.74 -18.84 -3.27
C GLU A 319 18.67 -19.90 -3.62
N LEU A 320 17.36 -19.59 -3.45
CA LEU A 320 16.26 -20.49 -3.83
C LEU A 320 16.07 -20.59 -5.35
N VAL A 321 16.35 -19.54 -6.11
CA VAL A 321 16.32 -19.57 -7.58
C VAL A 321 17.36 -20.54 -8.13
N GLU A 322 18.53 -20.58 -7.48
CA GLU A 322 19.60 -21.51 -7.86
C GLU A 322 19.32 -22.98 -7.43
N GLU A 323 18.59 -23.16 -6.31
CA GLU A 323 18.37 -24.48 -5.69
C GLU A 323 17.14 -25.21 -6.28
N TYR A 324 16.10 -24.48 -6.73
CA TYR A 324 14.80 -25.06 -7.13
C TYR A 324 14.40 -24.69 -8.55
N ASP A 325 14.27 -25.66 -9.44
CA ASP A 325 13.80 -25.46 -10.83
C ASP A 325 12.39 -24.85 -10.92
N THR A 326 11.60 -24.96 -9.87
CA THR A 326 10.24 -24.39 -9.80
C THR A 326 10.23 -22.91 -9.43
N VAL A 327 11.37 -22.35 -9.03
CA VAL A 327 11.56 -20.95 -8.67
C VAL A 327 12.28 -20.24 -9.82
N LYS A 328 11.79 -19.08 -10.27
CA LYS A 328 12.27 -18.43 -11.50
C LYS A 328 13.04 -17.15 -11.28
N VAL A 329 12.47 -16.22 -10.53
CA VAL A 329 13.07 -14.90 -10.34
C VAL A 329 12.61 -14.24 -9.04
N VAL A 330 13.52 -13.53 -8.40
CA VAL A 330 13.22 -12.64 -7.28
C VAL A 330 12.79 -11.28 -7.83
N LYS A 331 11.73 -10.71 -7.28
CA LYS A 331 11.15 -9.42 -7.67
C LYS A 331 11.03 -8.50 -6.46
N GLY A 332 10.93 -7.20 -6.69
CA GLY A 332 10.64 -6.23 -5.63
C GLY A 332 11.88 -5.54 -5.03
N LYS A 333 11.68 -4.86 -3.89
CA LYS A 333 12.69 -4.03 -3.23
C LYS A 333 12.40 -3.90 -1.73
N GLY A 334 13.45 -3.82 -0.91
CA GLY A 334 13.32 -3.69 0.54
C GLY A 334 12.62 -4.90 1.16
N LEU A 335 11.57 -4.68 1.94
CA LEU A 335 10.70 -5.72 2.48
C LEU A 335 9.34 -5.82 1.74
N MET A 336 9.35 -5.52 0.45
CA MET A 336 8.27 -5.81 -0.49
C MET A 336 8.85 -6.61 -1.65
N GLN A 337 8.94 -7.92 -1.44
CA GLN A 337 9.59 -8.84 -2.39
C GLN A 337 8.64 -9.93 -2.83
N GLY A 338 8.94 -10.53 -3.97
CA GLY A 338 8.20 -11.63 -4.56
C GLY A 338 9.12 -12.69 -5.12
N LEU A 339 8.62 -13.90 -5.15
CA LEU A 339 9.30 -15.05 -5.74
C LEU A 339 8.40 -15.63 -6.81
N GLN A 340 8.78 -15.48 -8.08
CA GLN A 340 8.03 -16.07 -9.19
C GLN A 340 8.24 -17.58 -9.21
N VAL A 341 7.14 -18.33 -9.30
CA VAL A 341 7.13 -19.80 -9.20
C VAL A 341 6.30 -20.44 -10.31
N THR A 342 6.57 -21.69 -10.62
CA THR A 342 5.79 -22.47 -11.60
C THR A 342 4.75 -23.39 -10.95
N LYS A 343 4.87 -23.63 -9.63
CA LYS A 343 3.84 -24.36 -8.86
C LYS A 343 2.66 -23.44 -8.55
N PRO A 344 1.45 -23.96 -8.41
CA PRO A 344 0.31 -23.17 -7.95
C PRO A 344 0.59 -22.49 -6.61
N ILE A 345 0.36 -21.18 -6.52
CA ILE A 345 0.58 -20.38 -5.30
C ILE A 345 -0.17 -21.00 -4.12
N SER A 346 -1.41 -21.47 -4.33
CA SER A 346 -2.24 -22.07 -3.28
C SER A 346 -1.64 -23.31 -2.64
N GLU A 347 -0.88 -24.11 -3.39
CA GLU A 347 -0.17 -25.28 -2.85
C GLU A 347 0.96 -24.84 -1.91
N ILE A 348 1.76 -23.86 -2.34
CA ILE A 348 2.90 -23.37 -1.55
C ILE A 348 2.41 -22.62 -0.30
N THR A 349 1.43 -21.74 -0.44
CA THR A 349 0.89 -20.99 0.72
C THR A 349 0.17 -21.91 1.71
N GLY A 350 -0.51 -22.95 1.21
CA GLY A 350 -1.16 -23.97 2.05
C GLY A 350 -0.15 -24.86 2.79
N ALA A 351 0.96 -25.22 2.15
CA ALA A 351 2.05 -25.96 2.80
C ALA A 351 2.79 -25.09 3.83
N ALA A 352 3.09 -23.85 3.48
CA ALA A 352 3.71 -22.88 4.40
C ALA A 352 2.86 -22.64 5.66
N LEU A 353 1.54 -22.49 5.51
CA LEU A 353 0.60 -22.34 6.62
C LEU A 353 0.66 -23.51 7.60
N LYS A 354 0.73 -24.76 7.09
CA LYS A 354 0.85 -25.96 7.93
C LYS A 354 2.14 -25.95 8.74
N GLU A 355 3.22 -25.43 8.18
CA GLU A 355 4.54 -25.31 8.82
C GLU A 355 4.69 -24.05 9.69
N GLY A 356 3.65 -23.22 9.82
CA GLY A 356 3.65 -22.03 10.69
C GLY A 356 4.22 -20.76 10.02
N LEU A 357 4.06 -20.62 8.70
CA LEU A 357 4.44 -19.41 7.95
C LEU A 357 3.23 -18.85 7.21
N LEU A 358 2.97 -17.56 7.40
CA LEU A 358 1.94 -16.82 6.66
C LEU A 358 2.58 -16.05 5.51
N ILE A 359 2.27 -16.44 4.29
CA ILE A 359 2.64 -15.78 3.03
C ILE A 359 1.43 -15.69 2.12
N ILE A 360 1.46 -14.78 1.17
CA ILE A 360 0.34 -14.52 0.26
C ILE A 360 0.81 -14.47 -1.19
N GLY A 361 -0.13 -14.53 -2.13
CA GLY A 361 0.17 -14.38 -3.55
C GLY A 361 0.10 -12.94 -4.04
N ALA A 362 0.66 -12.71 -5.23
CA ALA A 362 0.49 -11.52 -6.04
C ALA A 362 0.46 -11.93 -7.52
N GLY A 363 -0.52 -11.43 -8.28
CA GLY A 363 -0.75 -11.92 -9.63
C GLY A 363 -1.06 -13.41 -9.66
N SER A 364 -0.67 -14.09 -10.73
CA SER A 364 -0.98 -15.52 -10.97
C SER A 364 0.11 -16.48 -10.48
N ASP A 365 1.35 -16.01 -10.35
CA ASP A 365 2.54 -16.87 -10.23
C ASP A 365 3.62 -16.33 -9.28
N VAL A 366 3.31 -15.33 -8.45
CA VAL A 366 4.27 -14.73 -7.51
C VAL A 366 3.85 -14.97 -6.07
N ILE A 367 4.72 -15.54 -5.26
CA ILE A 367 4.60 -15.54 -3.79
C ILE A 367 5.10 -14.19 -3.30
N ARG A 368 4.28 -13.49 -2.49
CA ARG A 368 4.59 -12.16 -1.98
C ARG A 368 5.01 -12.22 -0.52
N PHE A 369 6.11 -11.51 -0.22
CA PHE A 369 6.66 -11.31 1.12
C PHE A 369 6.57 -9.83 1.48
N VAL A 370 5.72 -9.51 2.44
CA VAL A 370 5.49 -8.16 2.96
C VAL A 370 5.41 -8.19 4.49
N PRO A 371 6.44 -8.70 5.18
CA PRO A 371 6.44 -8.87 6.63
C PRO A 371 6.32 -7.55 7.38
N PRO A 372 6.11 -7.55 8.71
CA PRO A 372 6.39 -6.40 9.55
C PRO A 372 7.80 -5.86 9.31
N LEU A 373 7.99 -4.54 9.33
CA LEU A 373 9.28 -3.93 9.00
C LEU A 373 10.34 -4.08 10.11
N ILE A 374 9.92 -4.67 11.22
CA ILE A 374 10.75 -4.93 12.40
C ILE A 374 11.41 -6.31 12.40
N ILE A 375 11.18 -7.14 11.36
CA ILE A 375 11.80 -8.47 11.29
C ILE A 375 13.33 -8.37 11.25
N ASP A 376 13.99 -9.36 11.81
CA ASP A 376 15.45 -9.49 11.83
C ASP A 376 15.96 -10.57 10.85
N LEU A 377 17.27 -10.77 10.83
CA LEU A 377 17.91 -11.74 9.95
C LEU A 377 17.57 -13.19 10.35
N GLU A 378 17.37 -13.47 11.66
CA GLU A 378 17.02 -14.79 12.16
C GLU A 378 15.61 -15.19 11.70
N GLN A 379 14.68 -14.22 11.66
CA GLN A 379 13.33 -14.41 11.17
C GLN A 379 13.30 -14.60 9.64
N VAL A 380 14.22 -13.98 8.90
CA VAL A 380 14.41 -14.28 7.47
C VAL A 380 14.89 -15.71 7.30
N ASP A 381 15.89 -16.17 8.08
CA ASP A 381 16.39 -17.55 8.01
C ASP A 381 15.31 -18.57 8.42
N GLU A 382 14.49 -18.25 9.43
CA GLU A 382 13.33 -19.07 9.82
C GLU A 382 12.33 -19.20 8.67
N MET A 383 11.98 -18.08 8.02
CA MET A 383 11.08 -18.05 6.86
C MET A 383 11.62 -18.94 5.74
N ILE A 384 12.89 -18.78 5.35
CA ILE A 384 13.54 -19.57 4.28
C ILE A 384 13.48 -21.05 4.63
N ARG A 385 13.81 -21.44 5.87
CA ARG A 385 13.77 -22.82 6.32
C ARG A 385 12.38 -23.44 6.18
N ILE A 386 11.33 -22.68 6.49
CA ILE A 386 9.95 -23.15 6.35
C ILE A 386 9.54 -23.18 4.86
N LEU A 387 9.89 -22.13 4.10
CA LEU A 387 9.55 -22.02 2.69
C LEU A 387 10.14 -23.18 1.85
N LYS A 388 11.39 -23.60 2.15
CA LYS A 388 12.03 -24.77 1.51
C LYS A 388 11.24 -26.07 1.63
N LYS A 389 10.42 -26.24 2.67
CA LYS A 389 9.56 -27.42 2.83
C LYS A 389 8.27 -27.31 1.99
N ALA A 390 7.92 -26.11 1.56
CA ALA A 390 6.72 -25.84 0.77
C ALA A 390 7.00 -25.78 -0.74
N LEU A 391 8.25 -25.49 -1.14
CA LEU A 391 8.70 -25.47 -2.54
C LEU A 391 8.93 -26.89 -3.08
#